data_911ce2e224df2a0100765b289902a6ed
#
_entry.id   911ce2e224df2a0100765b289902a6ed
#
_cell.length_a   1.000
_cell.length_b   1.000
_cell.length_c   1.000
_cell.angle_alpha   90.00
_cell.angle_beta   90.00
_cell.angle_gamma   90.00
#
_symmetry.space_group_name_H-M   'P 1'
#
loop_
_entity.id
_entity.type
_entity.pdbx_description
1 polymer ?
#
loop_
_entity_poly.entity_id
_entity_poly.type
_entity_poly.pdbx_seq_one_letter_code
_entity_poly.pdbx_strand_id
1 'polypeptide(L)'
;MKNENHSKEQLHHQRRRPMRIFIGALLCIAAVGSAWTISQYRARKATEAANADNPVYGTEDTAALANQQLADAGMTEDANGKLGLEGVTLDTDYLAQMLESAAAEQQANQSKLIDINCTKNADGTLSYTVNGDATARPHLFNLDEFNYNGVHYKRNSAVKAWLILGVDNKGSLQYDRDISEIGLSDGIFLVAENTANNSVHIIQVPRDTMTEVTVTDENSNPIGTEINHLTRAWMYGDNHAKSGDYAMKAVSGVFGGLPIDGYMAGSIDIINELNDYVGGVEVTIEDDGLEAANPAFVKGQTVKLEGDMAERFVRYRDTKVDFTAMTRMSRQRQYAIAFEHVIVAKQKKESDAIAGMFDLIEDNIETNMDRTSYLKIAMDVALKDKPLSDSDFSSFAGENKVNTVENLDEFWPDYADVDQLTLDQFFRKV
;
A
#
# COMPACT_ATOMS: atom_id res chain seq x y z
N MET A 1 -3.84 -55.52 22.17
CA MET A 1 -4.42 -54.92 20.96
C MET A 1 -5.90 -54.53 21.21
N LYS A 2 -6.20 -53.58 22.08
CA LYS A 2 -7.59 -53.08 22.31
C LYS A 2 -7.66 -51.63 22.81
N ASN A 3 -6.59 -50.86 22.74
CA ASN A 3 -6.57 -49.44 23.27
C ASN A 3 -6.17 -48.36 22.24
N GLU A 4 -6.03 -48.67 20.96
CA GLU A 4 -5.68 -47.66 19.95
C GLU A 4 -6.83 -47.08 19.12
N ASN A 5 -8.04 -47.69 19.20
CA ASN A 5 -9.19 -47.23 18.41
C ASN A 5 -10.05 -46.16 19.09
N HIS A 6 -9.88 -45.88 20.40
CA HIS A 6 -10.69 -44.88 21.12
C HIS A 6 -10.12 -43.46 21.01
N SER A 7 -8.82 -43.29 20.64
CA SER A 7 -8.21 -41.96 20.53
C SER A 7 -8.46 -41.32 19.16
N LYS A 8 -8.72 -42.08 18.11
CA LYS A 8 -8.99 -41.53 16.77
C LYS A 8 -10.40 -41.00 16.56
N GLU A 9 -11.40 -41.52 17.24
CA GLU A 9 -12.78 -41.01 17.17
C GLU A 9 -12.98 -39.72 17.96
N GLN A 10 -12.26 -39.51 19.06
CA GLN A 10 -12.36 -38.25 19.82
C GLN A 10 -11.66 -37.06 19.11
N LEU A 11 -10.62 -37.30 18.30
CA LEU A 11 -9.98 -36.26 17.51
C LEU A 11 -10.80 -35.79 16.31
N HIS A 12 -11.72 -36.64 15.79
CA HIS A 12 -12.59 -36.26 14.67
C HIS A 12 -13.78 -35.39 15.07
N HIS A 13 -14.21 -35.45 16.34
CA HIS A 13 -15.37 -34.67 16.85
C HIS A 13 -14.98 -33.23 17.30
N GLN A 14 -13.71 -32.97 17.63
CA GLN A 14 -13.25 -31.63 18.03
C GLN A 14 -12.91 -30.70 16.85
N ARG A 15 -12.73 -31.22 15.62
CA ARG A 15 -12.41 -30.39 14.44
C ARG A 15 -13.62 -29.81 13.69
N ARG A 16 -14.86 -30.15 14.06
CA ARG A 16 -16.08 -29.69 13.35
C ARG A 16 -16.80 -28.49 14.00
N ARG A 17 -16.42 -28.05 15.19
CA ARG A 17 -17.08 -26.93 15.88
C ARG A 17 -16.69 -25.52 15.44
N PRO A 18 -15.43 -25.20 15.07
CA PRO A 18 -15.06 -23.84 14.66
C PRO A 18 -15.62 -23.44 13.28
N MET A 19 -15.84 -24.39 12.38
CA MET A 19 -16.28 -24.07 11.00
C MET A 19 -17.78 -23.67 10.93
N ARG A 20 -18.62 -24.10 11.87
CA ARG A 20 -20.04 -23.71 11.90
C ARG A 20 -20.29 -22.32 12.48
N ILE A 21 -19.42 -21.85 13.36
CA ILE A 21 -19.47 -20.50 13.93
C ILE A 21 -18.99 -19.48 12.88
N PHE A 22 -18.02 -19.85 12.03
CA PHE A 22 -17.49 -19.00 10.98
C PHE A 22 -18.50 -18.78 9.83
N ILE A 23 -19.26 -19.78 9.46
CA ILE A 23 -20.32 -19.68 8.43
C ILE A 23 -21.49 -18.82 8.93
N GLY A 24 -21.84 -18.91 10.22
CA GLY A 24 -22.88 -18.07 10.83
C GLY A 24 -22.50 -16.57 10.87
N ALA A 25 -21.25 -16.26 11.17
CA ALA A 25 -20.75 -14.88 11.16
C ALA A 25 -20.67 -14.29 9.74
N LEU A 26 -20.29 -15.09 8.74
CA LEU A 26 -20.28 -14.66 7.33
C LEU A 26 -21.68 -14.39 6.77
N LEU A 27 -22.69 -15.18 7.18
CA LEU A 27 -24.09 -14.98 6.80
C LEU A 27 -24.69 -13.72 7.45
N CYS A 28 -24.32 -13.39 8.69
CA CYS A 28 -24.72 -12.14 9.34
C CYS A 28 -24.08 -10.91 8.68
N ILE A 29 -22.83 -11.00 8.27
CA ILE A 29 -22.12 -9.90 7.57
C ILE A 29 -22.69 -9.70 6.16
N ALA A 30 -23.05 -10.77 5.45
CA ALA A 30 -23.70 -10.69 4.14
C ALA A 30 -25.10 -10.10 4.23
N ALA A 31 -25.89 -10.44 5.27
CA ALA A 31 -27.22 -9.89 5.49
C ALA A 31 -27.17 -8.38 5.85
N VAL A 32 -26.21 -7.93 6.64
CA VAL A 32 -26.01 -6.51 6.98
C VAL A 32 -25.53 -5.72 5.76
N GLY A 33 -24.63 -6.29 4.95
CA GLY A 33 -24.14 -5.67 3.71
C GLY A 33 -25.25 -5.51 2.66
N SER A 34 -26.14 -6.49 2.49
CA SER A 34 -27.26 -6.43 1.55
C SER A 34 -28.36 -5.46 2.02
N ALA A 35 -28.66 -5.38 3.31
CA ALA A 35 -29.59 -4.39 3.87
C ALA A 35 -29.07 -2.95 3.66
N TRP A 36 -27.76 -2.73 3.80
CA TRP A 36 -27.12 -1.42 3.55
C TRP A 36 -27.21 -1.02 2.06
N THR A 37 -26.99 -1.96 1.13
CA THR A 37 -27.08 -1.71 -0.32
C THR A 37 -28.50 -1.34 -0.77
N ILE A 38 -29.51 -2.01 -0.20
CA ILE A 38 -30.94 -1.71 -0.44
C ILE A 38 -31.31 -0.32 0.08
N SER A 39 -30.76 0.08 1.22
CA SER A 39 -30.92 1.39 1.82
C SER A 39 -30.42 2.50 0.89
N GLN A 40 -29.18 2.39 0.42
CA GLN A 40 -28.58 3.34 -0.51
C GLN A 40 -29.39 3.46 -1.79
N TYR A 41 -29.94 2.36 -2.30
CA TYR A 41 -30.79 2.35 -3.48
C TYR A 41 -32.11 3.10 -3.26
N ARG A 42 -32.81 2.88 -2.13
CA ARG A 42 -34.08 3.59 -1.80
C ARG A 42 -33.88 5.07 -1.51
N ALA A 43 -32.81 5.42 -0.78
CA ALA A 43 -32.44 6.82 -0.53
C ALA A 43 -32.09 7.54 -1.87
N ARG A 44 -31.38 6.87 -2.77
CA ARG A 44 -31.06 7.40 -4.10
C ARG A 44 -32.31 7.60 -4.96
N LYS A 45 -33.25 6.66 -4.95
CA LYS A 45 -34.53 6.76 -5.65
C LYS A 45 -35.43 7.88 -5.11
N ALA A 46 -35.41 8.12 -3.81
CA ALA A 46 -36.13 9.25 -3.20
C ALA A 46 -35.50 10.60 -3.61
N THR A 47 -34.17 10.67 -3.71
CA THR A 47 -33.43 11.85 -4.17
C THR A 47 -33.59 12.09 -5.67
N GLU A 48 -33.65 11.01 -6.47
CA GLU A 48 -33.92 11.08 -7.93
C GLU A 48 -35.37 11.51 -8.25
N ALA A 49 -36.33 11.07 -7.44
CA ALA A 49 -37.73 11.54 -7.55
C ALA A 49 -37.89 13.03 -7.15
N ALA A 50 -37.00 13.53 -6.30
CA ALA A 50 -36.96 14.96 -5.93
C ALA A 50 -36.21 15.84 -6.93
N ASN A 51 -35.35 15.26 -7.81
CA ASN A 51 -34.51 15.94 -8.80
C ASN A 51 -34.82 15.54 -10.24
N ALA A 52 -36.10 15.36 -10.60
CA ALA A 52 -36.55 14.85 -11.91
C ALA A 52 -36.14 15.69 -13.14
N ASP A 53 -35.38 16.75 -13.00
CA ASP A 53 -34.98 17.67 -14.08
C ASP A 53 -33.52 17.50 -14.58
N ASN A 54 -32.79 16.44 -14.17
CA ASN A 54 -31.42 16.25 -14.65
C ASN A 54 -31.11 14.78 -15.00
N PRO A 55 -31.10 14.40 -16.31
CA PRO A 55 -30.92 13.00 -16.74
C PRO A 55 -29.43 12.68 -16.93
N VAL A 56 -28.78 12.02 -15.97
CA VAL A 56 -27.48 11.33 -16.20
C VAL A 56 -27.44 10.01 -15.43
N TYR A 57 -27.28 8.93 -16.19
CA TYR A 57 -27.06 7.51 -15.91
C TYR A 57 -28.29 6.60 -15.76
N GLY A 58 -28.28 5.54 -16.59
CA GLY A 58 -29.36 4.57 -16.77
C GLY A 58 -29.78 3.81 -15.50
N THR A 59 -31.04 3.98 -15.19
CA THR A 59 -31.69 3.49 -13.95
C THR A 59 -32.18 2.04 -14.02
N GLU A 60 -32.20 1.40 -15.20
CA GLU A 60 -32.75 0.04 -15.37
C GLU A 60 -31.77 -1.07 -14.97
N ASP A 61 -30.47 -0.88 -15.21
CA ASP A 61 -29.45 -1.91 -14.93
C ASP A 61 -29.18 -2.09 -13.42
N THR A 62 -29.27 -1.02 -12.63
CA THR A 62 -28.99 -1.07 -11.18
C THR A 62 -30.12 -1.71 -10.38
N ALA A 63 -31.36 -1.58 -10.81
CA ALA A 63 -32.50 -2.23 -10.17
C ALA A 63 -32.51 -3.75 -10.43
N ALA A 64 -32.16 -4.17 -11.64
CA ALA A 64 -32.04 -5.56 -12.02
C ALA A 64 -30.89 -6.25 -11.23
N LEU A 65 -29.76 -5.58 -11.08
CA LEU A 65 -28.60 -6.07 -10.33
C LEU A 65 -28.90 -6.19 -8.82
N ALA A 66 -29.61 -5.21 -8.25
CA ALA A 66 -30.01 -5.24 -6.84
C ALA A 66 -31.01 -6.37 -6.55
N ASN A 67 -31.98 -6.58 -7.44
CA ASN A 67 -32.95 -7.66 -7.31
C ASN A 67 -32.29 -9.05 -7.51
N GLN A 68 -31.28 -9.15 -8.39
CA GLN A 68 -30.50 -10.36 -8.56
C GLN A 68 -29.68 -10.69 -7.30
N GLN A 69 -29.03 -9.68 -6.72
CA GLN A 69 -28.25 -9.85 -5.47
C GLN A 69 -29.11 -10.23 -4.27
N LEU A 70 -30.37 -9.73 -4.22
CA LEU A 70 -31.35 -10.13 -3.19
C LEU A 70 -31.81 -11.58 -3.35
N ALA A 71 -32.05 -12.00 -4.58
CA ALA A 71 -32.41 -13.38 -4.88
C ALA A 71 -31.27 -14.36 -4.59
N ASP A 72 -30.03 -13.98 -4.95
CA ASP A 72 -28.82 -14.76 -4.68
C ASP A 72 -28.52 -14.87 -3.18
N ALA A 73 -28.94 -13.87 -2.38
CA ALA A 73 -28.88 -13.90 -0.90
C ALA A 73 -30.04 -14.67 -0.26
N GLY A 74 -30.96 -15.27 -1.05
CA GLY A 74 -32.13 -16.00 -0.56
C GLY A 74 -33.22 -15.10 0.06
N MET A 75 -33.22 -13.81 -0.27
CA MET A 75 -34.21 -12.84 0.22
C MET A 75 -35.39 -12.73 -0.76
N THR A 76 -36.61 -12.83 -0.25
CA THR A 76 -37.84 -12.67 -1.02
C THR A 76 -38.71 -11.56 -0.42
N GLU A 77 -39.40 -10.80 -1.26
CA GLU A 77 -40.38 -9.80 -0.86
C GLU A 77 -41.77 -10.40 -0.95
N ASP A 78 -42.58 -10.30 0.12
CA ASP A 78 -43.96 -10.75 0.14
C ASP A 78 -44.91 -9.75 -0.54
N ALA A 79 -46.18 -10.15 -0.71
CA ALA A 79 -47.17 -9.32 -1.38
C ALA A 79 -47.51 -7.99 -0.62
N ASN A 80 -46.99 -7.80 0.59
CA ASN A 80 -47.14 -6.59 1.41
C ASN A 80 -45.87 -5.76 1.46
N GLY A 81 -44.82 -6.09 0.65
CA GLY A 81 -43.56 -5.37 0.63
C GLY A 81 -42.60 -5.71 1.78
N LYS A 82 -42.82 -6.85 2.46
CA LYS A 82 -41.89 -7.31 3.50
C LYS A 82 -40.83 -8.24 2.95
N LEU A 83 -39.57 -7.90 3.26
CA LEU A 83 -38.39 -8.70 2.91
C LEU A 83 -38.18 -9.78 3.98
N GLY A 84 -37.96 -11.04 3.58
CA GLY A 84 -37.71 -12.16 4.48
C GLY A 84 -36.64 -13.10 3.94
N LEU A 85 -35.85 -13.67 4.84
CA LEU A 85 -35.10 -14.92 4.62
C LEU A 85 -36.05 -16.06 5.04
N GLU A 86 -35.91 -17.21 4.40
CA GLU A 86 -36.76 -18.37 4.72
C GLU A 86 -36.75 -18.64 6.25
N GLY A 87 -37.87 -18.33 6.91
CA GLY A 87 -38.06 -18.46 8.38
C GLY A 87 -37.79 -17.21 9.23
N VAL A 88 -37.41 -16.04 8.66
CA VAL A 88 -37.22 -14.80 9.41
C VAL A 88 -37.92 -13.64 8.69
N THR A 89 -38.94 -13.06 9.32
CA THR A 89 -39.65 -11.87 8.82
C THR A 89 -39.02 -10.62 9.45
N LEU A 90 -38.47 -9.71 8.63
CA LEU A 90 -37.96 -8.42 9.07
C LEU A 90 -39.06 -7.36 8.99
N ASP A 91 -39.20 -6.55 10.05
CA ASP A 91 -40.14 -5.44 10.09
C ASP A 91 -39.63 -4.31 9.21
N THR A 92 -40.28 -4.07 8.07
CA THR A 92 -39.88 -3.07 7.09
C THR A 92 -40.00 -1.64 7.62
N ASP A 93 -40.94 -1.39 8.56
CA ASP A 93 -41.10 -0.05 9.14
C ASP A 93 -39.96 0.25 10.13
N TYR A 94 -39.50 -0.74 10.87
CA TYR A 94 -38.32 -0.63 11.74
C TYR A 94 -37.05 -0.43 10.93
N LEU A 95 -36.88 -1.16 9.84
CA LEU A 95 -35.76 -0.96 8.91
C LEU A 95 -35.78 0.43 8.26
N ALA A 96 -36.95 0.91 7.81
CA ALA A 96 -37.10 2.24 7.25
C ALA A 96 -36.73 3.34 8.26
N GLN A 97 -37.16 3.22 9.52
CA GLN A 97 -36.78 4.15 10.59
C GLN A 97 -35.28 4.12 10.90
N MET A 98 -34.66 2.93 10.94
CA MET A 98 -33.20 2.81 11.11
C MET A 98 -32.44 3.45 9.94
N LEU A 99 -32.94 3.32 8.72
CA LEU A 99 -32.36 3.87 7.51
C LEU A 99 -32.49 5.41 7.46
N GLU A 100 -33.65 5.96 7.83
CA GLU A 100 -33.84 7.40 7.97
C GLU A 100 -32.92 7.97 9.07
N SER A 101 -32.81 7.29 10.20
CA SER A 101 -31.91 7.66 11.29
C SER A 101 -30.45 7.64 10.86
N ALA A 102 -30.01 6.58 10.15
CA ALA A 102 -28.66 6.46 9.63
C ALA A 102 -28.36 7.51 8.54
N ALA A 103 -29.32 7.81 7.66
CA ALA A 103 -29.20 8.85 6.65
C ALA A 103 -29.12 10.26 7.27
N ALA A 104 -29.92 10.55 8.30
CA ALA A 104 -29.86 11.80 9.05
C ALA A 104 -28.53 11.96 9.81
N GLU A 105 -28.03 10.87 10.40
CA GLU A 105 -26.73 10.84 11.06
C GLU A 105 -25.57 11.02 10.07
N GLN A 106 -25.66 10.41 8.90
CA GLN A 106 -24.69 10.58 7.82
C GLN A 106 -24.71 12.01 7.28
N GLN A 107 -25.88 12.62 7.11
CA GLN A 107 -26.01 14.01 6.68
C GLN A 107 -25.52 15.00 7.75
N ALA A 108 -25.77 14.73 9.04
CA ALA A 108 -25.24 15.51 10.16
C ALA A 108 -23.70 15.35 10.28
N ASN A 109 -23.14 14.20 9.92
CA ASN A 109 -21.71 13.98 9.89
C ASN A 109 -21.05 14.62 8.66
N GLN A 110 -21.71 14.63 7.49
CA GLN A 110 -21.23 15.38 6.31
C GLN A 110 -21.11 16.88 6.59
N SER A 111 -22.03 17.46 7.39
CA SER A 111 -21.94 18.88 7.80
C SER A 111 -20.78 19.19 8.76
N LYS A 112 -20.05 18.17 9.21
CA LYS A 112 -18.86 18.27 10.08
C LYS A 112 -17.56 17.85 9.39
N LEU A 113 -17.62 17.46 8.09
CA LEU A 113 -16.41 17.11 7.34
C LEU A 113 -15.51 18.33 7.21
N ILE A 114 -14.23 18.09 7.31
CA ILE A 114 -13.20 19.10 7.08
C ILE A 114 -13.10 19.36 5.58
N ASP A 115 -13.23 20.62 5.17
CA ASP A 115 -13.05 21.08 3.80
C ASP A 115 -11.61 21.52 3.58
N ILE A 116 -10.94 20.88 2.66
CA ILE A 116 -9.55 21.13 2.31
C ILE A 116 -9.49 21.56 0.87
N ASN A 117 -8.85 22.68 0.60
CA ASN A 117 -8.57 23.13 -0.76
C ASN A 117 -7.07 23.30 -0.95
N CYS A 118 -6.57 22.76 -2.04
CA CYS A 118 -5.20 22.96 -2.53
C CYS A 118 -5.28 23.69 -3.87
N THR A 119 -4.59 24.80 -3.98
CA THR A 119 -4.52 25.59 -5.22
C THR A 119 -3.06 25.76 -5.62
N LYS A 120 -2.75 25.44 -6.88
CA LYS A 120 -1.42 25.71 -7.45
C LYS A 120 -1.41 27.13 -8.00
N ASN A 121 -0.53 27.96 -7.46
CA ASN A 121 -0.36 29.36 -7.83
C ASN A 121 0.37 29.50 -9.18
N ALA A 122 0.35 30.71 -9.77
CA ALA A 122 1.01 30.96 -11.04
C ALA A 122 2.54 30.80 -10.99
N ASP A 123 3.14 30.93 -9.82
CA ASP A 123 4.58 30.73 -9.57
C ASP A 123 4.94 29.26 -9.27
N GLY A 124 3.95 28.34 -9.30
CA GLY A 124 4.11 26.93 -9.02
C GLY A 124 4.00 26.56 -7.54
N THR A 125 3.94 27.53 -6.63
CA THR A 125 3.73 27.26 -5.20
C THR A 125 2.32 26.74 -4.92
N LEU A 126 2.13 26.02 -3.80
CA LEU A 126 0.83 25.53 -3.37
C LEU A 126 0.30 26.34 -2.19
N SER A 127 -0.98 26.66 -2.26
CA SER A 127 -1.72 27.28 -1.15
C SER A 127 -2.79 26.32 -0.65
N TYR A 128 -2.82 26.10 0.66
CA TYR A 128 -3.80 25.25 1.30
C TYR A 128 -4.74 26.06 2.18
N THR A 129 -6.01 25.65 2.19
CA THR A 129 -6.99 26.13 3.17
C THR A 129 -7.69 24.95 3.82
N VAL A 130 -7.98 25.07 5.11
CA VAL A 130 -8.79 24.14 5.88
C VAL A 130 -10.01 24.90 6.41
N ASN A 131 -11.21 24.49 6.03
CA ASN A 131 -12.47 25.18 6.33
C ASN A 131 -12.47 26.68 5.96
N GLY A 132 -11.73 27.04 4.89
CA GLY A 132 -11.55 28.42 4.42
C GLY A 132 -10.36 29.17 5.01
N ASP A 133 -9.75 28.69 6.09
CA ASP A 133 -8.59 29.30 6.72
C ASP A 133 -7.28 28.85 6.06
N ALA A 134 -6.41 29.81 5.71
CA ALA A 134 -5.11 29.53 5.12
C ALA A 134 -4.19 28.78 6.11
N THR A 135 -3.51 27.78 5.62
CA THR A 135 -2.62 26.93 6.42
C THR A 135 -1.40 26.49 5.62
N ALA A 136 -0.35 26.03 6.30
CA ALA A 136 0.68 25.20 5.68
C ALA A 136 0.04 23.89 5.19
N ARG A 137 0.76 23.10 4.36
CA ARG A 137 0.26 21.78 3.94
C ARG A 137 -0.13 20.96 5.17
N PRO A 138 -1.41 20.66 5.36
CA PRO A 138 -1.87 19.95 6.54
C PRO A 138 -1.60 18.44 6.44
N HIS A 139 -1.51 17.76 7.59
CA HIS A 139 -1.48 16.31 7.66
C HIS A 139 -2.90 15.75 7.47
N LEU A 140 -3.36 15.69 6.22
CA LEU A 140 -4.74 15.40 5.85
C LEU A 140 -5.08 13.94 5.83
N PHE A 141 -4.10 13.12 5.44
CA PHE A 141 -4.36 11.73 5.12
C PHE A 141 -4.28 10.80 6.32
N ASN A 142 -4.19 11.36 7.55
CA ASN A 142 -4.50 10.66 8.79
C ASN A 142 -6.01 10.63 9.11
N LEU A 143 -6.82 11.43 8.40
CA LEU A 143 -8.27 11.44 8.54
C LEU A 143 -8.92 10.32 7.75
N ASP A 144 -10.01 9.78 8.29
CA ASP A 144 -10.76 8.73 7.59
C ASP A 144 -11.70 9.29 6.52
N GLU A 145 -12.17 10.55 6.67
CA GLU A 145 -13.18 11.14 5.80
C GLU A 145 -13.07 12.67 5.79
N PHE A 146 -13.04 13.27 4.60
CA PHE A 146 -12.91 14.72 4.41
C PHE A 146 -13.31 15.13 2.98
N ASN A 147 -13.49 16.42 2.73
CA ASN A 147 -13.59 16.98 1.39
C ASN A 147 -12.23 17.52 0.94
N TYR A 148 -11.82 17.20 -0.29
CA TYR A 148 -10.62 17.74 -0.91
C TYR A 148 -10.98 18.34 -2.27
N ASN A 149 -10.76 19.66 -2.43
CA ASN A 149 -11.15 20.42 -3.62
C ASN A 149 -12.63 20.19 -4.03
N GLY A 150 -13.53 20.16 -3.04
CA GLY A 150 -14.96 19.95 -3.24
C GLY A 150 -15.39 18.51 -3.54
N VAL A 151 -14.47 17.56 -3.51
CA VAL A 151 -14.79 16.13 -3.67
C VAL A 151 -14.70 15.44 -2.32
N HIS A 152 -15.74 14.68 -1.98
CA HIS A 152 -15.80 13.92 -0.75
C HIS A 152 -14.99 12.61 -0.88
N TYR A 153 -14.04 12.42 0.01
CA TYR A 153 -13.16 11.25 0.08
C TYR A 153 -13.32 10.52 1.40
N LYS A 154 -13.26 9.21 1.33
CA LYS A 154 -13.24 8.31 2.48
C LYS A 154 -12.10 7.31 2.33
N ARG A 155 -11.36 7.08 3.43
CA ARG A 155 -10.31 6.06 3.46
C ARG A 155 -10.86 4.71 3.02
N ASN A 156 -10.16 4.05 2.13
CA ASN A 156 -10.46 2.68 1.75
C ASN A 156 -9.87 1.73 2.80
N SER A 157 -10.69 1.27 3.74
CA SER A 157 -10.25 0.38 4.83
C SER A 157 -9.71 -0.98 4.36
N ALA A 158 -9.98 -1.36 3.11
CA ALA A 158 -9.41 -2.55 2.50
C ALA A 158 -7.98 -2.33 2.00
N VAL A 159 -7.51 -1.07 1.92
CA VAL A 159 -6.15 -0.78 1.44
C VAL A 159 -5.24 -0.55 2.63
N LYS A 160 -4.15 -1.33 2.67
CA LYS A 160 -3.05 -1.24 3.62
C LYS A 160 -1.85 -0.54 3.00
N ALA A 161 -1.12 0.20 3.81
CA ALA A 161 0.10 0.89 3.41
C ALA A 161 1.33 0.21 4.05
N TRP A 162 2.17 -0.41 3.23
CA TRP A 162 3.38 -1.08 3.67
C TRP A 162 4.63 -0.37 3.15
N LEU A 163 5.61 -0.14 4.02
CA LEU A 163 6.87 0.48 3.64
C LEU A 163 7.94 -0.59 3.45
N ILE A 164 8.50 -0.66 2.24
CA ILE A 164 9.61 -1.57 1.92
C ILE A 164 10.86 -0.74 1.67
N LEU A 165 11.94 -1.08 2.37
CA LEU A 165 13.20 -0.36 2.34
C LEU A 165 14.35 -1.26 1.91
N GLY A 166 15.18 -0.77 1.01
CA GLY A 166 16.51 -1.35 0.71
C GLY A 166 17.58 -0.50 1.38
N VAL A 167 18.27 -1.06 2.37
CA VAL A 167 19.31 -0.37 3.15
C VAL A 167 20.69 -0.76 2.65
N ASP A 168 21.58 0.20 2.43
CA ASP A 168 22.91 -0.03 1.86
C ASP A 168 23.94 -0.58 2.88
N ASN A 169 23.48 -1.21 3.95
CA ASN A 169 24.30 -1.96 4.88
C ASN A 169 24.63 -3.36 4.32
N LYS A 170 25.80 -3.86 4.67
CA LYS A 170 26.19 -5.26 4.49
C LYS A 170 25.99 -6.06 5.79
N GLY A 171 25.59 -7.32 5.62
CA GLY A 171 25.27 -8.23 6.71
C GLY A 171 23.91 -7.97 7.33
N SER A 172 23.67 -8.63 8.46
CA SER A 172 22.39 -8.58 9.15
C SER A 172 22.04 -7.17 9.63
N LEU A 173 20.74 -6.82 9.51
CA LEU A 173 20.17 -5.62 10.12
C LEU A 173 19.76 -5.85 11.58
N GLN A 174 19.89 -7.08 12.09
CA GLN A 174 19.46 -7.45 13.45
C GLN A 174 20.54 -7.25 14.54
N TYR A 175 21.64 -6.60 14.20
CA TYR A 175 22.71 -6.30 15.17
C TYR A 175 22.79 -4.79 15.41
N ASP A 176 22.93 -4.43 16.70
CA ASP A 176 23.25 -3.06 17.09
C ASP A 176 24.52 -2.60 16.39
N ARG A 177 24.47 -1.41 15.80
CA ARG A 177 25.59 -0.77 15.13
C ARG A 177 25.85 0.58 15.72
N ASP A 178 27.11 1.02 15.66
CA ASP A 178 27.42 2.43 15.86
C ASP A 178 26.65 3.27 14.82
N ILE A 179 26.14 4.43 15.22
CA ILE A 179 25.37 5.33 14.34
C ILE A 179 26.14 5.68 13.05
N SER A 180 27.48 5.69 13.12
CA SER A 180 28.33 5.91 11.95
C SER A 180 28.37 4.74 10.97
N GLU A 181 27.88 3.57 11.36
CA GLU A 181 27.84 2.33 10.57
C GLU A 181 26.43 2.01 10.03
N ILE A 182 25.41 2.76 10.47
CA ILE A 182 24.04 2.60 10.00
C ILE A 182 23.94 3.14 8.57
N GLY A 183 23.42 2.31 7.65
CA GLY A 183 23.29 2.66 6.25
C GLY A 183 22.16 3.62 5.95
N LEU A 184 22.05 3.96 4.68
CA LEU A 184 21.00 4.79 4.11
C LEU A 184 19.94 3.92 3.45
N SER A 185 18.66 4.30 3.51
CA SER A 185 17.61 3.64 2.75
C SER A 185 17.64 4.11 1.30
N ASP A 186 18.33 3.34 0.45
CA ASP A 186 18.56 3.65 -0.97
C ASP A 186 17.42 3.23 -1.90
N GLY A 187 16.61 2.26 -1.48
CA GLY A 187 15.37 1.87 -2.11
C GLY A 187 14.20 2.16 -1.15
N ILE A 188 13.22 2.94 -1.58
CA ILE A 188 12.07 3.30 -0.76
C ILE A 188 10.80 3.05 -1.59
N PHE A 189 9.96 2.13 -1.13
CA PHE A 189 8.73 1.73 -1.80
C PHE A 189 7.57 1.76 -0.82
N LEU A 190 6.53 2.53 -1.13
CA LEU A 190 5.26 2.49 -0.42
C LEU A 190 4.30 1.59 -1.20
N VAL A 191 3.89 0.49 -0.61
CA VAL A 191 3.03 -0.52 -1.23
C VAL A 191 1.60 -0.34 -0.73
N ALA A 192 0.68 -0.04 -1.65
CA ALA A 192 -0.76 -0.06 -1.40
C ALA A 192 -1.29 -1.47 -1.71
N GLU A 193 -1.56 -2.27 -0.68
CA GLU A 193 -2.19 -3.59 -0.79
C GLU A 193 -3.70 -3.46 -0.63
N ASN A 194 -4.47 -3.79 -1.66
CA ASN A 194 -5.92 -3.87 -1.54
C ASN A 194 -6.34 -5.31 -1.19
N THR A 195 -6.65 -5.53 0.08
CA THR A 195 -7.00 -6.84 0.63
C THR A 195 -8.36 -7.36 0.15
N ALA A 196 -9.20 -6.52 -0.47
CA ALA A 196 -10.51 -6.95 -0.99
C ALA A 196 -10.39 -7.68 -2.33
N ASN A 197 -9.35 -7.39 -3.11
CA ASN A 197 -9.15 -7.97 -4.44
C ASN A 197 -7.72 -8.47 -4.68
N ASN A 198 -6.90 -8.50 -3.63
CA ASN A 198 -5.49 -8.95 -3.64
C ASN A 198 -4.64 -8.21 -4.69
N SER A 199 -4.98 -6.95 -5.01
CA SER A 199 -4.15 -6.12 -5.88
C SER A 199 -3.13 -5.33 -5.08
N VAL A 200 -1.98 -5.06 -5.70
CA VAL A 200 -0.96 -4.19 -5.14
C VAL A 200 -0.63 -3.09 -6.14
N HIS A 201 -0.35 -1.91 -5.61
CA HIS A 201 0.25 -0.80 -6.35
C HIS A 201 1.48 -0.31 -5.58
N ILE A 202 2.59 -0.11 -6.28
CA ILE A 202 3.89 0.19 -5.68
C ILE A 202 4.29 1.62 -6.04
N ILE A 203 4.42 2.47 -5.03
CA ILE A 203 4.86 3.84 -5.20
C ILE A 203 6.35 3.90 -4.89
N GLN A 204 7.17 4.18 -5.90
CA GLN A 204 8.60 4.42 -5.71
C GLN A 204 8.79 5.84 -5.21
N VAL A 205 9.41 5.98 -4.04
CA VAL A 205 9.70 7.28 -3.42
C VAL A 205 11.16 7.64 -3.69
N PRO A 206 11.46 8.77 -4.34
CA PRO A 206 12.84 9.18 -4.57
C PRO A 206 13.60 9.32 -3.24
N ARG A 207 14.76 8.68 -3.12
CA ARG A 207 15.55 8.69 -1.88
C ARG A 207 16.03 10.09 -1.48
N ASP A 208 16.27 10.95 -2.47
CA ASP A 208 16.74 12.32 -2.28
C ASP A 208 15.58 13.31 -2.02
N THR A 209 14.36 12.79 -1.74
CA THR A 209 13.19 13.60 -1.36
C THR A 209 13.50 14.41 -0.11
N MET A 210 13.36 15.75 -0.23
CA MET A 210 13.50 16.67 0.88
C MET A 210 12.21 16.68 1.72
N THR A 211 12.34 16.22 2.97
CA THR A 211 11.21 16.10 3.90
C THR A 211 11.68 16.28 5.34
N GLU A 212 10.73 16.44 6.26
CA GLU A 212 11.05 16.44 7.68
C GLU A 212 11.51 15.05 8.11
N VAL A 213 12.70 14.96 8.65
CA VAL A 213 13.27 13.75 9.26
C VAL A 213 13.54 13.98 10.75
N THR A 214 13.43 12.92 11.55
CA THR A 214 13.79 12.96 12.97
C THR A 214 15.31 12.95 13.11
N VAL A 215 15.84 13.90 13.86
CA VAL A 215 17.27 13.95 14.23
C VAL A 215 17.44 13.42 15.64
N THR A 216 18.50 12.67 15.88
CA THR A 216 18.72 11.95 17.14
C THR A 216 20.08 12.22 17.76
N ASP A 217 20.19 11.92 19.05
CA ASP A 217 21.47 11.82 19.75
C ASP A 217 22.20 10.50 19.41
N GLU A 218 23.40 10.30 19.99
CA GLU A 218 24.22 9.10 19.82
C GLU A 218 23.55 7.79 20.28
N ASN A 219 22.48 7.89 21.08
CA ASN A 219 21.68 6.76 21.57
C ASN A 219 20.39 6.57 20.78
N SER A 220 20.28 7.19 19.60
CA SER A 220 19.09 7.20 18.74
C SER A 220 17.82 7.72 19.43
N ASN A 221 17.96 8.65 20.42
CA ASN A 221 16.83 9.33 21.01
C ASN A 221 16.55 10.63 20.27
N PRO A 222 15.28 10.96 19.95
CA PRO A 222 14.95 12.13 19.18
C PRO A 222 15.30 13.42 19.93
N ILE A 223 16.03 14.33 19.27
CA ILE A 223 16.37 15.66 19.77
C ILE A 223 15.72 16.78 18.96
N GLY A 224 15.10 16.46 17.83
CA GLY A 224 14.43 17.42 16.97
C GLY A 224 14.04 16.85 15.62
N THR A 225 13.70 17.74 14.70
CA THR A 225 13.45 17.43 13.29
C THR A 225 14.15 18.46 12.41
N GLU A 226 14.51 18.06 11.20
CA GLU A 226 15.06 18.95 10.18
C GLU A 226 14.54 18.55 8.79
N ILE A 227 14.58 19.48 7.83
CA ILE A 227 14.35 19.15 6.42
C ILE A 227 15.64 18.57 5.87
N ASN A 228 15.58 17.29 5.49
CA ASN A 228 16.75 16.57 4.98
C ASN A 228 16.30 15.49 3.97
N HIS A 229 17.25 14.81 3.35
CA HIS A 229 17.01 13.71 2.43
C HIS A 229 16.30 12.56 3.15
N LEU A 230 15.22 12.06 2.56
CA LEU A 230 14.43 10.96 3.10
C LEU A 230 15.25 9.70 3.40
N THR A 231 16.26 9.43 2.56
CA THR A 231 17.20 8.30 2.74
C THR A 231 17.88 8.28 4.11
N ARG A 232 18.03 9.46 4.76
CA ARG A 232 18.68 9.60 6.09
C ARG A 232 17.75 9.24 7.24
N ALA A 233 16.44 9.13 7.01
CA ALA A 233 15.49 8.81 8.08
C ALA A 233 15.81 7.48 8.77
N TRP A 234 16.29 6.48 8.03
CA TRP A 234 16.73 5.20 8.59
C TRP A 234 17.97 5.34 9.47
N MET A 235 18.99 6.08 9.02
CA MET A 235 20.28 6.19 9.70
C MET A 235 20.22 6.91 11.05
N TYR A 236 19.21 7.73 11.29
CA TYR A 236 19.00 8.39 12.58
C TYR A 236 18.44 7.45 13.66
N GLY A 237 18.06 6.22 13.32
CA GLY A 237 17.61 5.20 14.26
C GLY A 237 18.74 4.36 14.86
N ASP A 238 18.40 3.14 15.21
CA ASP A 238 19.27 2.15 15.86
C ASP A 238 19.60 0.95 14.97
N ASN A 239 19.35 1.05 13.68
CA ASN A 239 19.39 -0.02 12.68
C ASN A 239 18.28 -1.10 12.87
N HIS A 240 17.37 -0.90 13.81
CA HIS A 240 16.26 -1.77 14.18
C HIS A 240 14.93 -1.00 14.19
N ALA A 241 14.14 -1.23 15.23
CA ALA A 241 12.79 -0.70 15.37
C ALA A 241 12.72 0.83 15.27
N LYS A 242 13.66 1.59 15.90
CA LYS A 242 13.67 3.06 15.81
C LYS A 242 13.96 3.54 14.38
N SER A 243 14.85 2.86 13.65
CA SER A 243 15.12 3.17 12.25
C SER A 243 13.86 3.00 11.38
N GLY A 244 13.12 1.91 11.60
CA GLY A 244 11.84 1.67 10.93
C GLY A 244 10.79 2.72 11.27
N ASP A 245 10.67 3.07 12.56
CA ASP A 245 9.71 4.07 13.02
C ASP A 245 10.00 5.46 12.44
N TYR A 246 11.28 5.87 12.39
CA TYR A 246 11.66 7.17 11.80
C TYR A 246 11.48 7.21 10.30
N ALA A 247 11.78 6.10 9.61
CA ALA A 247 11.52 5.99 8.18
C ALA A 247 10.02 6.02 7.86
N MET A 248 9.18 5.28 8.61
CA MET A 248 7.72 5.32 8.46
C MET A 248 7.18 6.73 8.72
N LYS A 249 7.67 7.41 9.78
CA LYS A 249 7.26 8.78 10.10
C LYS A 249 7.60 9.75 8.97
N ALA A 250 8.82 9.68 8.42
CA ALA A 250 9.27 10.57 7.35
C ALA A 250 8.47 10.32 6.06
N VAL A 251 8.27 9.05 5.66
CA VAL A 251 7.45 8.69 4.49
C VAL A 251 5.99 9.11 4.70
N SER A 252 5.41 8.85 5.87
CA SER A 252 4.07 9.35 6.24
C SER A 252 3.97 10.87 6.07
N GLY A 253 4.99 11.62 6.47
CA GLY A 253 5.06 13.08 6.28
C GLY A 253 5.04 13.49 4.81
N VAL A 254 5.79 12.81 3.93
CA VAL A 254 5.73 13.02 2.47
C VAL A 254 4.31 12.84 1.96
N PHE A 255 3.61 11.80 2.40
CA PHE A 255 2.23 11.48 2.03
C PHE A 255 1.19 12.13 2.95
N GLY A 256 1.47 13.33 3.47
CA GLY A 256 0.52 14.18 4.20
C GLY A 256 -0.07 13.54 5.46
N GLY A 257 0.71 12.73 6.18
CA GLY A 257 0.29 12.07 7.40
C GLY A 257 -0.43 10.74 7.18
N LEU A 258 -0.32 10.13 5.98
CA LEU A 258 -0.87 8.81 5.70
C LEU A 258 -0.35 7.79 6.72
N PRO A 259 -1.21 7.09 7.50
CA PRO A 259 -0.78 6.02 8.36
C PRO A 259 -0.16 4.87 7.56
N ILE A 260 1.02 4.42 7.99
CA ILE A 260 1.73 3.26 7.44
C ILE A 260 1.51 2.08 8.38
N ASP A 261 0.98 0.97 7.86
CA ASP A 261 0.57 -0.20 8.63
C ASP A 261 1.77 -1.03 9.14
N GLY A 262 2.92 -0.92 8.48
CA GLY A 262 4.16 -1.58 8.89
C GLY A 262 5.27 -1.39 7.87
N TYR A 263 6.46 -1.89 8.21
CA TYR A 263 7.63 -1.82 7.33
C TYR A 263 8.40 -3.14 7.28
N MET A 264 9.17 -3.30 6.21
CA MET A 264 10.23 -4.28 6.07
C MET A 264 11.45 -3.60 5.44
N ALA A 265 12.58 -3.71 6.09
CA ALA A 265 13.87 -3.25 5.58
C ALA A 265 14.76 -4.46 5.30
N GLY A 266 15.45 -4.46 4.18
CA GLY A 266 16.39 -5.49 3.80
C GLY A 266 17.78 -4.92 3.56
N SER A 267 18.82 -5.64 4.00
CA SER A 267 20.19 -5.27 3.69
C SER A 267 20.49 -5.47 2.20
N ILE A 268 21.53 -4.81 1.69
CA ILE A 268 21.89 -4.89 0.28
C ILE A 268 22.28 -6.32 -0.16
N ASP A 269 22.76 -7.13 0.77
CA ASP A 269 23.23 -8.49 0.48
C ASP A 269 22.09 -9.42 0.02
N ILE A 270 20.83 -9.14 0.46
CA ILE A 270 19.67 -9.94 0.06
C ILE A 270 19.45 -9.96 -1.46
N ILE A 271 19.91 -8.93 -2.18
CA ILE A 271 19.67 -8.83 -3.62
C ILE A 271 20.34 -9.99 -4.36
N ASN A 272 21.61 -10.24 -4.04
CA ASN A 272 22.34 -11.34 -4.68
C ASN A 272 21.84 -12.71 -4.21
N GLU A 273 21.54 -12.86 -2.91
CA GLU A 273 20.98 -14.08 -2.35
C GLU A 273 19.64 -14.45 -3.00
N LEU A 274 18.75 -13.48 -3.14
CA LEU A 274 17.45 -13.67 -3.79
C LEU A 274 17.60 -13.98 -5.28
N ASN A 275 18.50 -13.25 -5.96
CA ASN A 275 18.79 -13.48 -7.37
C ASN A 275 19.31 -14.90 -7.63
N ASP A 276 20.24 -15.38 -6.82
CA ASP A 276 20.79 -16.73 -6.91
C ASP A 276 19.75 -17.79 -6.54
N TYR A 277 18.90 -17.52 -5.54
CA TYR A 277 17.81 -18.41 -5.14
C TYR A 277 16.83 -18.71 -6.27
N VAL A 278 16.54 -17.72 -7.11
CA VAL A 278 15.68 -17.95 -8.29
C VAL A 278 16.44 -18.44 -9.52
N GLY A 279 17.77 -18.59 -9.44
CA GLY A 279 18.64 -19.05 -10.52
C GLY A 279 19.03 -17.96 -11.51
N GLY A 280 18.99 -16.70 -11.10
CA GLY A 280 19.33 -15.53 -11.90
C GLY A 280 18.14 -14.92 -12.64
N VAL A 281 18.14 -13.59 -12.75
CA VAL A 281 17.11 -12.79 -13.40
C VAL A 281 17.63 -12.20 -14.71
N GLU A 282 16.84 -12.26 -15.77
CA GLU A 282 17.18 -11.64 -17.06
C GLU A 282 16.62 -10.21 -17.13
N VAL A 283 17.48 -9.27 -17.51
CA VAL A 283 17.12 -7.85 -17.72
C VAL A 283 17.67 -7.35 -19.05
N THR A 284 16.96 -6.43 -19.68
CA THR A 284 17.49 -5.71 -20.86
C THR A 284 18.11 -4.41 -20.38
N ILE A 285 19.36 -4.16 -20.78
CA ILE A 285 20.08 -2.95 -20.40
C ILE A 285 19.54 -1.76 -21.20
N GLU A 286 18.94 -0.80 -20.50
CA GLU A 286 18.32 0.38 -21.12
C GLU A 286 19.22 1.62 -21.03
N ASP A 287 20.11 1.70 -20.05
CA ASP A 287 20.97 2.84 -19.76
C ASP A 287 22.26 2.79 -20.56
N ASP A 288 22.76 3.98 -20.92
CA ASP A 288 24.13 4.14 -21.42
C ASP A 288 25.12 4.20 -20.25
N GLY A 289 26.34 3.71 -20.47
CA GLY A 289 27.43 3.82 -19.49
C GLY A 289 27.37 2.85 -18.33
N LEU A 290 26.42 1.91 -18.34
CA LEU A 290 26.29 0.91 -17.28
C LEU A 290 27.42 -0.14 -17.34
N GLU A 291 28.19 -0.19 -18.45
CA GLU A 291 29.40 -0.98 -18.61
C GLU A 291 30.46 -0.66 -17.54
N ALA A 292 30.42 0.54 -16.96
CA ALA A 292 31.30 0.91 -15.84
C ALA A 292 31.00 0.11 -14.56
N ALA A 293 29.78 -0.38 -14.38
CA ALA A 293 29.41 -1.28 -13.28
C ALA A 293 29.80 -2.73 -13.57
N ASN A 294 29.57 -3.18 -14.82
CA ASN A 294 29.93 -4.48 -15.30
C ASN A 294 30.07 -4.46 -16.84
N PRO A 295 31.18 -4.94 -17.42
CA PRO A 295 31.39 -4.91 -18.88
C PRO A 295 30.30 -5.63 -19.71
N ALA A 296 29.52 -6.53 -19.11
CA ALA A 296 28.40 -7.20 -19.77
C ALA A 296 27.15 -6.32 -19.89
N PHE A 297 27.07 -5.17 -19.19
CA PHE A 297 25.91 -4.30 -19.17
C PHE A 297 25.90 -3.33 -20.36
N VAL A 298 25.91 -3.89 -21.55
CA VAL A 298 25.88 -3.11 -22.80
C VAL A 298 24.46 -2.76 -23.18
N LYS A 299 24.18 -1.50 -23.43
CA LYS A 299 22.83 -1.00 -23.80
C LYS A 299 22.23 -1.82 -24.96
N GLY A 300 20.96 -2.19 -24.80
CA GLY A 300 20.19 -3.00 -25.75
C GLY A 300 20.42 -4.50 -25.66
N GLN A 301 21.38 -4.96 -24.84
CA GLN A 301 21.60 -6.38 -24.59
C GLN A 301 20.70 -6.89 -23.47
N THR A 302 20.21 -8.13 -23.61
CA THR A 302 19.58 -8.86 -22.51
C THR A 302 20.65 -9.67 -21.81
N VAL A 303 20.76 -9.48 -20.49
CA VAL A 303 21.80 -10.09 -19.65
C VAL A 303 21.12 -10.85 -18.52
N LYS A 304 21.56 -12.09 -18.30
CA LYS A 304 21.23 -12.84 -17.10
C LYS A 304 22.14 -12.39 -15.96
N LEU A 305 21.55 -11.87 -14.90
CA LEU A 305 22.25 -11.41 -13.71
C LEU A 305 22.65 -12.63 -12.87
N GLU A 306 23.93 -12.81 -12.60
CA GLU A 306 24.51 -13.90 -11.81
C GLU A 306 25.52 -13.35 -10.80
N GLY A 307 25.63 -13.99 -9.63
CA GLY A 307 26.52 -13.55 -8.55
C GLY A 307 26.24 -12.11 -8.11
N ASP A 308 27.25 -11.23 -8.13
CA ASP A 308 27.12 -9.84 -7.72
C ASP A 308 26.54 -8.88 -8.79
N MET A 309 26.15 -9.44 -9.94
CA MET A 309 25.62 -8.62 -11.04
C MET A 309 24.28 -7.99 -10.69
N ALA A 310 23.42 -8.66 -9.91
CA ALA A 310 22.12 -8.11 -9.51
C ALA A 310 22.30 -6.86 -8.64
N GLU A 311 23.15 -6.93 -7.61
CA GLU A 311 23.49 -5.77 -6.78
C GLU A 311 24.07 -4.64 -7.62
N ARG A 312 25.06 -4.93 -8.49
CA ARG A 312 25.67 -3.92 -9.37
C ARG A 312 24.64 -3.25 -10.28
N PHE A 313 23.71 -4.01 -10.84
CA PHE A 313 22.66 -3.49 -11.72
C PHE A 313 21.74 -2.50 -11.00
N VAL A 314 21.25 -2.82 -9.80
CA VAL A 314 20.27 -2.00 -9.06
C VAL A 314 20.91 -0.85 -8.28
N ARG A 315 22.23 -0.90 -8.00
CA ARG A 315 22.95 0.11 -7.19
C ARG A 315 23.69 1.15 -7.98
N TYR A 316 24.23 0.79 -9.14
CA TYR A 316 25.17 1.65 -9.85
C TYR A 316 24.62 3.08 -10.04
N ARG A 317 25.47 4.07 -9.73
CA ARG A 317 25.28 5.49 -10.05
C ARG A 317 26.57 6.02 -10.65
N ASP A 318 26.47 6.79 -11.72
CA ASP A 318 27.56 7.69 -12.11
C ASP A 318 27.50 8.93 -11.23
N THR A 319 28.33 8.99 -10.21
CA THR A 319 28.39 10.12 -9.27
C THR A 319 28.98 11.40 -9.86
N LYS A 320 29.40 11.38 -11.13
CA LYS A 320 29.85 12.54 -11.86
C LYS A 320 28.74 13.24 -12.64
N VAL A 321 27.55 12.61 -12.67
CA VAL A 321 26.34 13.11 -13.33
C VAL A 321 25.28 13.35 -12.28
N ASP A 322 24.67 14.52 -12.27
CA ASP A 322 23.61 14.89 -11.35
C ASP A 322 22.32 14.08 -11.65
N PHE A 323 21.50 13.89 -10.65
CA PHE A 323 20.15 13.29 -10.72
C PHE A 323 20.10 11.84 -11.22
N THR A 324 21.17 11.08 -11.11
CA THR A 324 21.20 9.65 -11.49
C THR A 324 20.43 8.73 -10.56
N ALA A 325 19.90 9.26 -9.44
CA ALA A 325 19.02 8.51 -8.55
C ALA A 325 17.71 8.04 -9.26
N MET A 326 17.15 8.86 -10.14
CA MET A 326 15.95 8.51 -10.92
C MET A 326 16.21 7.35 -11.89
N THR A 327 17.34 7.36 -12.58
CA THR A 327 17.76 6.26 -13.46
C THR A 327 17.94 4.96 -12.66
N ARG A 328 18.52 5.04 -11.46
CA ARG A 328 18.64 3.90 -10.55
C ARG A 328 17.27 3.35 -10.13
N MET A 329 16.31 4.22 -9.81
CA MET A 329 14.92 3.81 -9.49
C MET A 329 14.29 3.04 -10.64
N SER A 330 14.52 3.46 -11.89
CA SER A 330 14.03 2.74 -13.07
C SER A 330 14.59 1.31 -13.14
N ARG A 331 15.90 1.13 -12.88
CA ARG A 331 16.51 -0.21 -12.84
C ARG A 331 15.99 -1.07 -11.67
N GLN A 332 15.78 -0.47 -10.50
CA GLN A 332 15.19 -1.16 -9.35
C GLN A 332 13.79 -1.69 -9.70
N ARG A 333 12.96 -0.89 -10.39
CA ARG A 333 11.64 -1.32 -10.88
C ARG A 333 11.77 -2.44 -11.89
N GLN A 334 12.62 -2.29 -12.90
CA GLN A 334 12.86 -3.31 -13.92
C GLN A 334 13.28 -4.64 -13.31
N TYR A 335 14.21 -4.61 -12.34
CA TYR A 335 14.63 -5.79 -11.61
C TYR A 335 13.49 -6.41 -10.79
N ALA A 336 12.71 -5.61 -10.07
CA ALA A 336 11.59 -6.09 -9.26
C ALA A 336 10.53 -6.81 -10.12
N ILE A 337 10.17 -6.27 -11.28
CA ILE A 337 9.25 -6.89 -12.23
C ILE A 337 9.82 -8.22 -12.75
N ALA A 338 11.08 -8.21 -13.20
CA ALA A 338 11.72 -9.40 -13.74
C ALA A 338 11.90 -10.48 -12.67
N PHE A 339 12.27 -10.11 -11.45
CA PHE A 339 12.38 -11.03 -10.30
C PHE A 339 11.03 -11.67 -9.97
N GLU A 340 9.94 -10.88 -9.91
CA GLU A 340 8.59 -11.40 -9.63
C GLU A 340 8.20 -12.47 -10.65
N HIS A 341 8.45 -12.25 -11.94
CA HIS A 341 8.15 -13.24 -12.96
C HIS A 341 8.86 -14.59 -12.72
N VAL A 342 10.11 -14.53 -12.27
CA VAL A 342 10.91 -15.74 -12.04
C VAL A 342 10.48 -16.45 -10.76
N ILE A 343 10.27 -15.73 -9.66
CA ILE A 343 9.83 -16.34 -8.38
C ILE A 343 8.43 -16.94 -8.48
N VAL A 344 7.51 -16.27 -9.21
CA VAL A 344 6.17 -16.80 -9.49
C VAL A 344 6.24 -18.07 -10.32
N ALA A 345 7.11 -18.12 -11.32
CA ALA A 345 7.33 -19.34 -12.11
C ALA A 345 7.96 -20.47 -11.27
N LYS A 346 8.83 -20.13 -10.31
CA LYS A 346 9.41 -21.07 -9.34
C LYS A 346 8.32 -21.56 -8.37
N GLN A 347 7.51 -20.69 -7.79
CA GLN A 347 6.40 -21.03 -6.87
C GLN A 347 5.39 -22.01 -7.51
N LYS A 348 5.12 -21.88 -8.81
CA LYS A 348 4.23 -22.81 -9.53
C LYS A 348 4.80 -24.23 -9.63
N LYS A 349 6.12 -24.39 -9.53
CA LYS A 349 6.81 -25.68 -9.58
C LYS A 349 7.13 -26.23 -8.20
N GLU A 350 7.44 -25.35 -7.27
CA GLU A 350 7.86 -25.61 -5.90
C GLU A 350 6.94 -24.81 -4.97
N SER A 351 5.99 -25.50 -4.33
CA SER A 351 4.89 -24.84 -3.58
C SER A 351 5.35 -24.03 -2.36
N ASP A 352 6.59 -24.19 -1.93
CA ASP A 352 7.23 -23.52 -0.79
C ASP A 352 8.29 -22.48 -1.21
N ALA A 353 8.43 -22.20 -2.51
CA ALA A 353 9.49 -21.31 -3.01
C ALA A 353 9.44 -19.90 -2.38
N ILE A 354 8.26 -19.29 -2.22
CA ILE A 354 8.16 -17.97 -1.57
C ILE A 354 8.49 -18.05 -0.08
N ALA A 355 8.03 -19.08 0.62
CA ALA A 355 8.36 -19.28 2.04
C ALA A 355 9.87 -19.49 2.23
N GLY A 356 10.48 -20.36 1.40
CA GLY A 356 11.92 -20.62 1.41
C GLY A 356 12.77 -19.41 1.03
N MET A 357 12.25 -18.51 0.20
CA MET A 357 12.88 -17.22 -0.08
C MET A 357 13.00 -16.36 1.19
N PHE A 358 11.93 -16.26 1.99
CA PHE A 358 11.97 -15.50 3.24
C PHE A 358 12.81 -16.19 4.32
N ASP A 359 12.82 -17.53 4.38
CA ASP A 359 13.71 -18.28 5.27
C ASP A 359 15.19 -17.98 4.98
N LEU A 360 15.53 -17.79 3.70
CA LEU A 360 16.90 -17.49 3.27
C LEU A 360 17.37 -16.11 3.76
N ILE A 361 16.49 -15.10 3.77
CA ILE A 361 16.87 -13.72 4.05
C ILE A 361 16.49 -13.27 5.46
N GLU A 362 15.96 -14.15 6.32
CA GLU A 362 15.41 -13.80 7.64
C GLU A 362 16.40 -13.02 8.52
N ASP A 363 17.67 -13.38 8.52
CA ASP A 363 18.73 -12.69 9.29
C ASP A 363 19.12 -11.33 8.69
N ASN A 364 18.76 -11.07 7.43
CA ASN A 364 19.13 -9.87 6.68
C ASN A 364 17.97 -8.87 6.51
N ILE A 365 16.83 -9.13 7.17
CA ILE A 365 15.68 -8.23 7.20
C ILE A 365 15.40 -7.76 8.62
N GLU A 366 14.86 -6.54 8.73
CA GLU A 366 14.28 -5.96 9.93
C GLU A 366 12.84 -5.52 9.62
N THR A 367 11.88 -5.89 10.47
CA THR A 367 10.46 -5.63 10.21
C THR A 367 9.63 -5.62 11.48
N ASN A 368 8.59 -4.79 11.53
CA ASN A 368 7.54 -4.86 12.55
C ASN A 368 6.31 -5.66 12.09
N MET A 369 6.36 -6.26 10.88
CA MET A 369 5.29 -7.11 10.36
C MET A 369 5.45 -8.54 10.90
N ASP A 370 4.34 -9.18 11.25
CA ASP A 370 4.39 -10.62 11.52
C ASP A 370 4.61 -11.44 10.24
N ARG A 371 5.23 -12.64 10.40
CA ARG A 371 5.57 -13.50 9.27
C ARG A 371 4.36 -13.85 8.38
N THR A 372 3.17 -14.02 8.98
CA THR A 372 1.95 -14.35 8.23
C THR A 372 1.55 -13.20 7.31
N SER A 373 1.69 -11.95 7.78
CA SER A 373 1.35 -10.75 7.02
C SER A 373 2.24 -10.60 5.78
N TYR A 374 3.57 -10.64 5.92
CA TYR A 374 4.43 -10.45 4.76
C TYR A 374 4.41 -11.65 3.79
N LEU A 375 4.25 -12.89 4.27
CA LEU A 375 4.04 -14.05 3.40
C LEU A 375 2.73 -13.93 2.63
N LYS A 376 1.65 -13.46 3.27
CA LYS A 376 0.37 -13.22 2.60
C LYS A 376 0.52 -12.22 1.47
N ILE A 377 1.15 -11.06 1.72
CA ILE A 377 1.37 -10.03 0.69
C ILE A 377 2.15 -10.61 -0.49
N ALA A 378 3.24 -11.34 -0.23
CA ALA A 378 4.05 -11.96 -1.27
C ALA A 378 3.26 -13.00 -2.08
N MET A 379 2.42 -13.79 -1.41
CA MET A 379 1.54 -14.76 -2.08
C MET A 379 0.42 -14.06 -2.88
N ASP A 380 -0.15 -12.98 -2.38
CA ASP A 380 -1.16 -12.21 -3.11
C ASP A 380 -0.58 -11.60 -4.40
N VAL A 381 0.66 -11.10 -4.35
CA VAL A 381 1.42 -10.67 -5.54
C VAL A 381 1.65 -11.83 -6.49
N ALA A 382 2.13 -12.97 -5.99
CA ALA A 382 2.49 -14.13 -6.80
C ALA A 382 1.30 -14.87 -7.43
N LEU A 383 0.12 -14.79 -6.81
CA LEU A 383 -1.09 -15.49 -7.24
C LEU A 383 -2.08 -14.60 -8.00
N LYS A 384 -1.75 -13.31 -8.23
CA LYS A 384 -2.61 -12.46 -9.07
C LYS A 384 -2.71 -13.02 -10.49
N ASP A 385 -3.84 -12.73 -11.13
CA ASP A 385 -4.13 -13.20 -12.49
C ASP A 385 -3.11 -12.67 -13.53
N LYS A 386 -2.50 -11.51 -13.25
CA LYS A 386 -1.51 -10.89 -14.12
C LYS A 386 -0.20 -10.66 -13.35
N PRO A 387 0.96 -10.96 -13.97
CA PRO A 387 2.26 -10.60 -13.41
C PRO A 387 2.39 -9.10 -13.18
N LEU A 388 3.35 -8.69 -12.34
CA LEU A 388 3.72 -7.29 -12.19
C LEU A 388 4.16 -6.69 -13.53
N SER A 389 3.80 -5.44 -13.72
CA SER A 389 4.14 -4.65 -14.91
C SER A 389 4.39 -3.20 -14.51
N ASP A 390 4.88 -2.38 -15.44
CA ASP A 390 5.08 -0.94 -15.21
C ASP A 390 3.81 -0.21 -14.72
N SER A 391 2.61 -0.68 -15.10
CA SER A 391 1.35 -0.09 -14.66
C SER A 391 1.04 -0.31 -13.17
N ASP A 392 1.70 -1.27 -12.52
CA ASP A 392 1.59 -1.50 -11.08
C ASP A 392 2.51 -0.59 -10.27
N PHE A 393 3.34 0.22 -10.94
CA PHE A 393 4.26 1.16 -10.33
C PHE A 393 3.90 2.61 -10.65
N SER A 394 4.17 3.48 -9.70
CA SER A 394 4.13 4.93 -9.88
C SER A 394 5.24 5.61 -9.07
N SER A 395 5.45 6.87 -9.36
CA SER A 395 6.20 7.82 -8.56
C SER A 395 5.49 9.15 -8.70
N PHE A 396 5.95 10.18 -8.05
CA PHE A 396 5.36 11.51 -8.12
C PHE A 396 6.32 12.53 -8.72
N ALA A 397 5.76 13.61 -9.28
CA ALA A 397 6.51 14.72 -9.84
C ALA A 397 7.20 15.53 -8.74
N GLY A 398 8.26 16.24 -9.15
CA GLY A 398 8.99 17.14 -8.27
C GLY A 398 10.09 17.85 -9.03
N GLU A 399 10.81 18.73 -8.34
CA GLU A 399 11.91 19.50 -8.86
C GLU A 399 13.24 18.96 -8.33
N ASN A 400 14.16 18.65 -9.24
CA ASN A 400 15.53 18.29 -8.88
C ASN A 400 16.37 19.57 -8.71
N LYS A 401 17.12 19.65 -7.61
CA LYS A 401 18.06 20.73 -7.32
C LYS A 401 19.39 20.15 -6.88
N VAL A 402 20.45 20.91 -7.06
CA VAL A 402 21.77 20.60 -6.49
C VAL A 402 22.01 21.55 -5.33
N ASN A 403 22.21 21.00 -4.15
CA ASN A 403 22.70 21.77 -3.01
C ASN A 403 24.18 22.11 -3.25
N THR A 404 24.46 23.35 -3.60
CA THR A 404 25.82 23.78 -3.96
C THR A 404 26.77 23.86 -2.77
N VAL A 405 26.27 23.80 -1.54
CA VAL A 405 27.07 23.84 -0.31
C VAL A 405 27.56 22.42 0.03
N GLU A 406 26.67 21.45 -0.03
CA GLU A 406 26.97 20.05 0.30
C GLU A 406 27.32 19.21 -0.94
N ASN A 407 27.08 19.74 -2.13
CA ASN A 407 27.22 19.06 -3.43
C ASN A 407 26.40 17.76 -3.47
N LEU A 408 25.13 17.84 -3.06
CA LEU A 408 24.18 16.74 -3.02
C LEU A 408 22.97 17.05 -3.91
N ASP A 409 22.45 16.01 -4.56
CA ASP A 409 21.18 16.06 -5.27
C ASP A 409 20.02 16.15 -4.27
N GLU A 410 19.09 17.07 -4.47
CA GLU A 410 17.84 17.21 -3.72
C GLU A 410 16.65 17.01 -4.65
N PHE A 411 15.63 16.33 -4.17
CA PHE A 411 14.34 16.19 -4.86
C PHE A 411 13.24 16.84 -4.02
N TRP A 412 12.64 17.90 -4.56
CA TRP A 412 11.54 18.65 -3.92
C TRP A 412 10.21 18.22 -4.51
N PRO A 413 9.34 17.50 -3.75
CA PRO A 413 8.08 16.96 -4.26
C PRO A 413 7.11 18.05 -4.74
N ASP A 414 6.40 17.80 -5.85
CA ASP A 414 5.14 18.49 -6.15
C ASP A 414 4.05 17.87 -5.28
N TYR A 415 3.76 18.50 -4.16
CA TYR A 415 2.81 17.97 -3.21
C TYR A 415 1.36 17.91 -3.73
N ALA A 416 1.01 18.63 -4.80
CA ALA A 416 -0.29 18.43 -5.46
C ALA A 416 -0.38 17.06 -6.13
N ASP A 417 0.71 16.62 -6.74
CA ASP A 417 0.79 15.30 -7.35
C ASP A 417 0.86 14.18 -6.30
N VAL A 418 1.62 14.40 -5.22
CA VAL A 418 1.66 13.47 -4.07
C VAL A 418 0.27 13.31 -3.44
N ASP A 419 -0.45 14.42 -3.23
CA ASP A 419 -1.78 14.40 -2.63
C ASP A 419 -2.77 13.64 -3.53
N GLN A 420 -2.74 13.91 -4.85
CA GLN A 420 -3.59 13.19 -5.81
C GLN A 420 -3.28 11.69 -5.84
N LEU A 421 -1.99 11.32 -5.87
CA LEU A 421 -1.56 9.92 -5.83
C LEU A 421 -2.01 9.23 -4.54
N THR A 422 -1.93 9.93 -3.39
CA THR A 422 -2.41 9.40 -2.10
C THR A 422 -3.92 9.17 -2.11
N LEU A 423 -4.69 10.12 -2.65
CA LEU A 423 -6.14 10.00 -2.80
C LEU A 423 -6.53 8.82 -3.69
N ASP A 424 -5.85 8.68 -4.83
CA ASP A 424 -6.17 7.63 -5.82
C ASP A 424 -5.85 6.22 -5.30
N GLN A 425 -4.82 6.06 -4.47
CA GLN A 425 -4.40 4.75 -3.99
C GLN A 425 -5.06 4.35 -2.66
N PHE A 426 -5.28 5.29 -1.73
CA PHE A 426 -5.68 4.97 -0.36
C PHE A 426 -7.09 5.43 0.02
N PHE A 427 -7.75 6.18 -0.86
CA PHE A 427 -9.10 6.70 -0.60
C PHE A 427 -10.05 6.35 -1.74
N ARG A 428 -11.34 6.49 -1.47
CA ARG A 428 -12.40 6.36 -2.48
C ARG A 428 -13.28 7.60 -2.45
N LYS A 429 -13.75 8.01 -3.62
CA LYS A 429 -14.79 9.04 -3.73
C LYS A 429 -16.11 8.46 -3.23
N VAL A 430 -16.85 9.26 -2.47
CA VAL A 430 -18.14 8.89 -1.87
C VAL A 430 -19.28 9.62 -2.57
#